data_6cd7e3c5c01f122b49db6f94055f1a4c
#
_entry.id   6cd7e3c5c01f122b49db6f94055f1a4c
#
_cell.length_a   1.000
_cell.length_b   1.000
_cell.length_c   1.000
_cell.angle_alpha   90.00
_cell.angle_beta   90.00
_cell.angle_gamma   90.00
#
_symmetry.space_group_name_H-M   'P 1'
#
loop_
_entity.id
_entity.type
_entity.pdbx_description
1 polymer ?
#
loop_
_entity_poly.entity_id
_entity_poly.type
_entity_poly.pdbx_seq_one_letter_code
_entity_poly.pdbx_strand_id
1 'polypeptide(L)'
;MSSSALRVGLAVLLIASASLVAQPASADTRPTAIVSLGDSAMSGEGAGSYEAGTEGEGGNWCHRSTRALVHRTQVAERTFNLACSGADSANVSLADTVHYTEGSQARRLTDIARQNRVTTVILQVGANDDPQFAATLVDCIAAWLNPLGPSCRSTLHTEWPARLAAMAPKVEVAINDVRAAMREAGYGNGDYSFILTSYASPVTEKMDKVLHGPQGCPVRLADAEYGRTVAVPQFSTALRGVAARTGVKFLDFQRATEGREACSKGAFPAGEWQRRLTVDPEALVHGGLDAIGIHLAQQSFHPNADAHAQLGRCVTEFVRSGAAGARCLAGADGNLHAVA
;
A
#
# COMPACT_ATOMS: atom_id res chain seq x y z
N MET A 1 -35.10 -93.51 -19.95
CA MET A 1 -35.93 -92.41 -19.48
C MET A 1 -35.10 -91.65 -18.44
N SER A 2 -34.47 -90.57 -18.82
CA SER A 2 -33.46 -89.85 -18.03
C SER A 2 -34.04 -88.50 -17.68
N SER A 3 -34.10 -88.21 -16.40
CA SER A 3 -34.59 -86.91 -15.85
C SER A 3 -33.39 -86.06 -15.45
N SER A 4 -33.10 -84.99 -16.20
CA SER A 4 -32.08 -84.00 -15.87
C SER A 4 -32.65 -82.94 -14.91
N ALA A 5 -32.10 -82.90 -13.73
CA ALA A 5 -32.44 -81.84 -12.73
C ALA A 5 -31.53 -80.65 -12.96
N LEU A 6 -32.16 -79.46 -13.24
CA LEU A 6 -31.50 -78.17 -13.45
C LEU A 6 -31.25 -77.55 -12.06
N ARG A 7 -30.01 -77.34 -11.67
CA ARG A 7 -29.62 -76.60 -10.46
C ARG A 7 -29.44 -75.12 -10.80
N VAL A 8 -30.33 -74.23 -10.32
CA VAL A 8 -30.19 -72.83 -10.41
C VAL A 8 -29.33 -72.36 -9.22
N GLY A 9 -28.13 -71.86 -9.47
CA GLY A 9 -27.26 -71.26 -8.49
C GLY A 9 -27.60 -69.78 -8.31
N LEU A 10 -28.02 -69.37 -7.13
CA LEU A 10 -28.30 -67.94 -6.73
C LEU A 10 -26.97 -67.35 -6.30
N ALA A 11 -26.41 -66.44 -7.13
CA ALA A 11 -25.22 -65.64 -6.79
C ALA A 11 -25.71 -64.37 -6.05
N VAL A 12 -25.44 -64.31 -4.75
CA VAL A 12 -25.69 -63.10 -3.92
C VAL A 12 -24.50 -62.16 -4.09
N LEU A 13 -24.70 -61.03 -4.81
CA LEU A 13 -23.75 -59.94 -4.90
C LEU A 13 -23.85 -59.10 -3.61
N LEU A 14 -22.86 -59.22 -2.73
CA LEU A 14 -22.65 -58.30 -1.60
C LEU A 14 -22.03 -57.00 -2.12
N ILE A 15 -22.84 -55.93 -2.27
CA ILE A 15 -22.39 -54.60 -2.54
C ILE A 15 -21.90 -54.02 -1.21
N ALA A 16 -20.57 -53.99 -0.99
CA ALA A 16 -19.96 -53.28 0.11
C ALA A 16 -20.05 -51.76 -0.15
N SER A 17 -21.02 -51.11 0.47
CA SER A 17 -21.12 -49.62 0.49
C SER A 17 -19.98 -49.08 1.35
N ALA A 18 -18.88 -48.63 0.72
CA ALA A 18 -17.83 -47.88 1.39
C ALA A 18 -18.39 -46.49 1.71
N SER A 19 -18.83 -46.28 2.94
CA SER A 19 -19.15 -44.95 3.45
C SER A 19 -17.86 -44.14 3.56
N LEU A 20 -17.63 -43.24 2.60
CA LEU A 20 -16.61 -42.17 2.74
C LEU A 20 -16.98 -41.30 3.92
N VAL A 21 -16.45 -41.60 5.09
CA VAL A 21 -16.48 -40.69 6.23
C VAL A 21 -15.59 -39.52 5.85
N ALA A 22 -16.21 -38.37 5.48
CA ALA A 22 -15.50 -37.11 5.32
C ALA A 22 -14.84 -36.78 6.66
N GLN A 23 -13.51 -36.87 6.73
CA GLN A 23 -12.78 -36.40 7.89
C GLN A 23 -13.07 -34.89 8.04
N PRO A 24 -13.43 -34.39 9.24
CA PRO A 24 -13.55 -32.97 9.45
C PRO A 24 -12.20 -32.34 9.11
N ALA A 25 -12.22 -31.35 8.20
CA ALA A 25 -11.03 -30.55 7.90
C ALA A 25 -10.50 -30.01 9.22
N SER A 26 -9.26 -30.35 9.58
CA SER A 26 -8.61 -29.81 10.77
C SER A 26 -8.61 -28.29 10.64
N ALA A 27 -9.20 -27.61 11.62
CA ALA A 27 -9.22 -26.14 11.63
C ALA A 27 -7.75 -25.65 11.61
N ASP A 28 -7.44 -24.69 10.73
CA ASP A 28 -6.12 -24.06 10.68
C ASP A 28 -5.86 -23.31 11.98
N THR A 29 -4.94 -23.82 12.80
CA THR A 29 -4.62 -23.28 14.13
C THR A 29 -3.53 -22.20 14.08
N ARG A 30 -3.00 -21.91 12.89
CA ARG A 30 -2.01 -20.83 12.74
C ARG A 30 -2.64 -19.47 13.12
N PRO A 31 -1.88 -18.56 13.79
CA PRO A 31 -2.39 -17.24 14.11
C PRO A 31 -2.79 -16.47 12.84
N THR A 32 -3.90 -15.74 12.92
CA THR A 32 -4.34 -14.89 11.82
C THR A 32 -3.36 -13.75 11.57
N ALA A 33 -3.18 -13.38 10.30
CA ALA A 33 -2.26 -12.31 9.94
C ALA A 33 -2.82 -11.37 8.87
N ILE A 34 -2.44 -10.11 8.97
CA ILE A 34 -2.52 -9.10 7.91
C ILE A 34 -1.12 -8.70 7.49
N VAL A 35 -0.87 -8.62 6.20
CA VAL A 35 0.43 -8.28 5.63
C VAL A 35 0.30 -7.09 4.69
N SER A 36 1.14 -6.07 4.87
CA SER A 36 1.26 -4.94 3.95
C SER A 36 2.50 -5.04 3.08
N LEU A 37 2.34 -4.69 1.81
CA LEU A 37 3.40 -4.58 0.81
C LEU A 37 3.30 -3.22 0.11
N GLY A 38 4.40 -2.76 -0.45
CA GLY A 38 4.40 -1.54 -1.25
C GLY A 38 5.60 -0.63 -0.98
N ASP A 39 5.34 0.66 -1.15
CA ASP A 39 6.34 1.72 -1.08
C ASP A 39 6.34 2.49 0.25
N SER A 40 6.89 3.71 0.23
CA SER A 40 7.05 4.59 1.40
C SER A 40 5.73 4.90 2.12
N ALA A 41 4.65 5.12 1.40
CA ALA A 41 3.37 5.44 2.01
C ALA A 41 2.80 4.25 2.81
N MET A 42 3.16 3.02 2.44
CA MET A 42 2.77 1.81 3.18
C MET A 42 3.81 1.42 4.24
N SER A 43 5.11 1.69 4.01
CA SER A 43 6.17 1.40 5.01
C SER A 43 5.96 2.18 6.31
N GLY A 44 5.28 3.31 6.25
CA GLY A 44 5.10 4.24 7.36
C GLY A 44 6.14 5.35 7.37
N GLU A 45 6.71 5.65 6.19
CA GLU A 45 7.54 6.83 5.99
C GLU A 45 6.82 8.07 6.56
N GLY A 46 7.53 8.88 7.33
CA GLY A 46 6.94 10.04 7.98
C GLY A 46 6.23 9.76 9.32
N ALA A 47 5.95 8.50 9.68
CA ALA A 47 5.32 8.18 10.97
C ALA A 47 6.31 8.08 12.12
N GLY A 48 7.63 8.02 11.84
CA GLY A 48 8.68 7.84 12.84
C GLY A 48 8.62 6.48 13.54
N SER A 49 9.47 6.28 14.54
CA SER A 49 9.57 5.01 15.27
C SER A 49 9.81 3.83 14.32
N TYR A 50 10.88 3.93 13.54
CA TYR A 50 11.23 2.91 12.55
C TYR A 50 11.76 1.63 13.21
N GLU A 51 11.57 0.52 12.52
CA GLU A 51 12.12 -0.78 12.93
C GLU A 51 13.66 -0.72 12.83
N ALA A 52 14.33 -1.28 13.81
CA ALA A 52 15.79 -1.36 13.82
C ALA A 52 16.31 -2.00 12.52
N GLY A 53 17.38 -1.42 11.96
CA GLY A 53 17.95 -1.87 10.70
C GLY A 53 17.22 -1.37 9.44
N THR A 54 16.31 -0.39 9.55
CA THR A 54 15.59 0.19 8.42
C THR A 54 15.67 1.71 8.30
N GLU A 55 16.49 2.38 9.15
CA GLU A 55 16.65 3.84 9.18
C GLU A 55 18.04 4.26 8.68
N GLY A 56 18.61 3.49 7.75
CA GLY A 56 19.92 3.74 7.14
C GLY A 56 21.01 2.78 7.57
N GLU A 57 20.79 2.00 8.62
CA GLU A 57 21.78 1.03 9.11
C GLU A 57 22.09 -0.01 8.02
N GLY A 58 23.37 -0.20 7.76
CA GLY A 58 23.82 -1.11 6.71
C GLY A 58 23.35 -0.75 5.30
N GLY A 59 22.87 0.50 5.07
CA GLY A 59 22.34 0.97 3.80
C GLY A 59 20.86 0.63 3.54
N ASN A 60 20.15 0.19 4.57
CA ASN A 60 18.70 -0.08 4.48
C ASN A 60 17.88 1.17 4.88
N TRP A 61 17.24 1.80 3.90
CA TRP A 61 16.40 2.99 4.08
C TRP A 61 14.91 2.67 3.87
N CYS A 62 14.48 1.45 4.19
CA CYS A 62 13.08 1.07 4.04
C CYS A 62 12.12 1.85 4.93
N HIS A 63 12.59 2.46 6.02
CA HIS A 63 11.82 3.26 6.97
C HIS A 63 10.50 2.59 7.36
N ARG A 64 10.56 1.30 7.74
CA ARG A 64 9.38 0.59 8.24
C ARG A 64 9.05 1.07 9.64
N SER A 65 7.91 1.73 9.76
CA SER A 65 7.47 2.27 11.04
C SER A 65 6.63 1.25 11.81
N THR A 66 6.91 1.12 13.11
CA THR A 66 6.02 0.41 14.06
C THR A 66 4.68 1.13 14.24
N ARG A 67 4.54 2.34 13.67
CA ARG A 67 3.31 3.13 13.62
C ARG A 67 2.62 3.08 12.26
N ALA A 68 3.12 2.28 11.30
CA ALA A 68 2.50 2.12 9.99
C ALA A 68 1.05 1.64 10.11
N LEU A 69 0.22 1.97 9.13
CA LEU A 69 -1.22 1.70 9.14
C LEU A 69 -1.57 0.23 9.39
N VAL A 70 -0.74 -0.72 8.91
CA VAL A 70 -0.97 -2.15 9.10
C VAL A 70 -0.97 -2.52 10.58
N HIS A 71 -0.09 -1.91 11.39
CA HIS A 71 -0.01 -2.11 12.85
C HIS A 71 -1.11 -1.38 13.62
N ARG A 72 -1.92 -0.57 12.96
CA ARG A 72 -3.08 0.13 13.51
C ARG A 72 -4.41 -0.53 13.14
N THR A 73 -4.36 -1.63 12.39
CA THR A 73 -5.56 -2.42 12.08
C THR A 73 -5.92 -3.35 13.24
N GLN A 74 -7.20 -3.76 13.29
CA GLN A 74 -7.74 -4.65 14.31
C GLN A 74 -8.49 -5.82 13.65
N VAL A 75 -7.86 -6.44 12.64
CA VAL A 75 -8.48 -7.48 11.81
C VAL A 75 -7.77 -8.83 11.85
N ALA A 76 -6.63 -8.90 12.52
CA ALA A 76 -5.83 -10.11 12.67
C ALA A 76 -5.03 -10.07 13.97
N GLU A 77 -4.57 -11.24 14.44
CA GLU A 77 -3.72 -11.38 15.64
C GLU A 77 -2.30 -10.87 15.41
N ARG A 78 -1.80 -10.98 14.19
CA ARG A 78 -0.46 -10.56 13.79
C ARG A 78 -0.50 -9.58 12.62
N THR A 79 0.42 -8.64 12.64
CA THR A 79 0.58 -7.64 11.59
C THR A 79 2.00 -7.66 11.07
N PHE A 80 2.18 -7.67 9.75
CA PHE A 80 3.49 -7.67 9.11
C PHE A 80 3.59 -6.54 8.10
N ASN A 81 4.68 -5.78 8.17
CA ASN A 81 5.00 -4.73 7.21
C ASN A 81 6.19 -5.16 6.35
N LEU A 82 5.96 -5.46 5.07
CA LEU A 82 7.01 -5.79 4.10
C LEU A 82 7.36 -4.63 3.19
N ALA A 83 6.59 -3.54 3.26
CA ALA A 83 6.78 -2.37 2.42
C ALA A 83 8.16 -1.71 2.69
N CYS A 84 8.67 -1.02 1.69
CA CYS A 84 9.96 -0.37 1.75
C CYS A 84 9.90 0.99 1.05
N SER A 85 10.39 2.04 1.70
CA SER A 85 10.43 3.38 1.14
C SER A 85 11.20 3.40 -0.20
N GLY A 86 10.66 4.06 -1.21
CA GLY A 86 11.24 4.10 -2.55
C GLY A 86 10.97 2.87 -3.43
N ALA A 87 10.37 1.80 -2.91
CA ALA A 87 10.09 0.60 -3.70
C ALA A 87 9.13 0.88 -4.85
N ASP A 88 9.39 0.30 -6.01
CA ASP A 88 8.51 0.26 -7.17
C ASP A 88 7.78 -1.10 -7.29
N SER A 89 7.00 -1.28 -8.34
CA SER A 89 6.27 -2.52 -8.59
C SER A 89 7.19 -3.74 -8.77
N ALA A 90 8.41 -3.56 -9.30
CA ALA A 90 9.37 -4.65 -9.48
C ALA A 90 9.90 -5.16 -8.14
N ASN A 91 10.07 -4.27 -7.15
CA ASN A 91 10.50 -4.65 -5.80
C ASN A 91 9.42 -5.42 -5.02
N VAL A 92 8.15 -5.18 -5.35
CA VAL A 92 7.02 -5.96 -4.80
C VAL A 92 6.93 -7.33 -5.45
N SER A 93 7.16 -7.42 -6.76
CA SER A 93 6.96 -8.60 -7.60
C SER A 93 7.89 -9.77 -7.25
N LEU A 94 7.77 -10.91 -7.95
CA LEU A 94 8.69 -12.06 -7.83
C LEU A 94 9.99 -11.85 -8.60
N ALA A 95 10.21 -10.69 -9.22
CA ALA A 95 11.45 -10.36 -9.90
C ALA A 95 12.66 -10.46 -8.96
N ASP A 96 13.82 -10.76 -9.54
CA ASP A 96 15.09 -10.86 -8.82
C ASP A 96 15.72 -9.46 -8.64
N THR A 97 14.96 -8.55 -8.01
CA THR A 97 15.40 -7.20 -7.71
C THR A 97 15.72 -7.08 -6.22
N VAL A 98 16.75 -6.27 -5.94
CA VAL A 98 17.10 -5.87 -4.57
C VAL A 98 16.86 -4.38 -4.45
N HIS A 99 16.14 -3.97 -3.42
CA HIS A 99 15.94 -2.57 -3.06
C HIS A 99 16.61 -2.29 -1.73
N TYR A 100 17.58 -1.38 -1.71
CA TYR A 100 18.54 -1.24 -0.61
C TYR A 100 19.22 -2.57 -0.31
N THR A 101 18.85 -3.21 0.79
CA THR A 101 19.41 -4.51 1.23
C THR A 101 18.38 -5.63 1.19
N GLU A 102 17.17 -5.37 0.68
CA GLU A 102 16.05 -6.30 0.75
C GLU A 102 15.64 -6.81 -0.63
N GLY A 103 15.36 -8.10 -0.71
CA GLY A 103 14.81 -8.73 -1.91
C GLY A 103 13.28 -8.58 -2.01
N SER A 104 12.71 -9.29 -2.99
CA SER A 104 11.29 -9.28 -3.34
C SER A 104 10.35 -9.36 -2.12
N GLN A 105 9.41 -8.43 -2.03
CA GLN A 105 8.38 -8.43 -0.98
C GLN A 105 7.44 -9.64 -1.13
N ALA A 106 7.10 -10.06 -2.36
CA ALA A 106 6.24 -11.22 -2.61
C ALA A 106 6.90 -12.52 -2.14
N ARG A 107 8.22 -12.70 -2.31
CA ARG A 107 8.93 -13.87 -1.76
C ARG A 107 8.87 -13.91 -0.23
N ARG A 108 9.09 -12.77 0.42
CA ARG A 108 8.99 -12.65 1.88
C ARG A 108 7.56 -12.91 2.38
N LEU A 109 6.54 -12.53 1.61
CA LEU A 109 5.14 -12.87 1.90
C LEU A 109 4.91 -14.38 1.91
N THR A 110 5.52 -15.15 0.98
CA THR A 110 5.40 -16.61 0.96
C THR A 110 5.82 -17.22 2.29
N ASP A 111 6.94 -16.76 2.88
CA ASP A 111 7.45 -17.29 4.15
C ASP A 111 6.52 -16.95 5.33
N ILE A 112 5.96 -15.75 5.36
CA ILE A 112 4.95 -15.34 6.36
C ILE A 112 3.68 -16.20 6.20
N ALA A 113 3.21 -16.40 4.98
CA ALA A 113 1.98 -17.13 4.69
C ALA A 113 2.09 -18.63 5.02
N ARG A 114 3.27 -19.22 4.96
CA ARG A 114 3.51 -20.60 5.42
C ARG A 114 3.38 -20.75 6.93
N GLN A 115 3.72 -19.70 7.70
CA GLN A 115 3.77 -19.73 9.16
C GLN A 115 2.51 -19.17 9.81
N ASN A 116 1.72 -18.38 9.10
CA ASN A 116 0.53 -17.72 9.59
C ASN A 116 -0.66 -17.98 8.67
N ARG A 117 -1.88 -17.87 9.21
CA ARG A 117 -3.10 -17.83 8.42
C ARG A 117 -3.34 -16.39 7.95
N VAL A 118 -2.79 -16.04 6.78
CA VAL A 118 -2.96 -14.71 6.19
C VAL A 118 -4.41 -14.53 5.75
N THR A 119 -5.11 -13.58 6.36
CA THR A 119 -6.52 -13.26 6.06
C THR A 119 -6.66 -12.01 5.20
N THR A 120 -5.64 -11.16 5.20
CA THR A 120 -5.66 -9.90 4.44
C THR A 120 -4.25 -9.55 3.93
N VAL A 121 -4.17 -9.20 2.67
CA VAL A 121 -2.99 -8.60 2.03
C VAL A 121 -3.37 -7.19 1.58
N ILE A 122 -2.57 -6.18 1.93
CA ILE A 122 -2.74 -4.79 1.49
C ILE A 122 -1.54 -4.38 0.66
N LEU A 123 -1.79 -3.81 -0.50
CA LEU A 123 -0.76 -3.31 -1.41
C LEU A 123 -0.99 -1.82 -1.67
N GLN A 124 0.08 -1.03 -1.57
CA GLN A 124 0.13 0.35 -2.03
C GLN A 124 1.44 0.55 -2.80
N VAL A 125 1.39 0.61 -4.11
CA VAL A 125 2.55 0.71 -5.00
C VAL A 125 2.18 1.43 -6.29
N GLY A 126 3.15 1.97 -6.97
CA GLY A 126 2.98 2.67 -8.24
C GLY A 126 3.56 4.08 -8.26
N ALA A 127 3.74 4.73 -7.10
CA ALA A 127 4.22 6.10 -7.03
C ALA A 127 5.68 6.25 -7.50
N ASN A 128 6.51 5.24 -7.30
CA ASN A 128 7.93 5.22 -7.69
C ASN A 128 8.17 4.59 -9.07
N ASP A 129 7.15 4.02 -9.70
CA ASP A 129 7.20 3.60 -11.10
C ASP A 129 7.26 4.85 -12.01
N ASP A 130 6.60 4.85 -13.14
CA ASP A 130 6.62 5.95 -14.11
C ASP A 130 6.10 7.31 -13.59
N PRO A 131 5.16 7.38 -12.61
CA PRO A 131 4.79 8.63 -11.95
C PRO A 131 5.95 9.37 -11.31
N GLN A 132 6.96 8.66 -10.80
CA GLN A 132 8.14 9.24 -10.14
C GLN A 132 7.76 10.38 -9.18
N PHE A 133 6.88 10.06 -8.24
CA PHE A 133 6.19 11.06 -7.42
C PHE A 133 7.16 11.94 -6.63
N ALA A 134 8.23 11.35 -6.07
CA ALA A 134 9.25 12.10 -5.34
C ALA A 134 9.99 13.10 -6.25
N ALA A 135 10.43 12.68 -7.45
CA ALA A 135 11.07 13.56 -8.42
C ALA A 135 10.12 14.70 -8.86
N THR A 136 8.85 14.37 -9.12
CA THR A 136 7.81 15.34 -9.45
C THR A 136 7.67 16.41 -8.36
N LEU A 137 7.72 16.03 -7.10
CA LEU A 137 7.64 16.97 -5.98
C LEU A 137 8.89 17.86 -5.91
N VAL A 138 10.08 17.30 -6.14
CA VAL A 138 11.34 18.07 -6.26
C VAL A 138 11.25 19.10 -7.37
N ASP A 139 10.71 18.74 -8.53
CA ASP A 139 10.49 19.68 -9.64
C ASP A 139 9.54 20.81 -9.28
N CYS A 140 8.49 20.52 -8.50
CA CYS A 140 7.55 21.54 -8.00
C CYS A 140 8.20 22.48 -6.98
N ILE A 141 9.11 21.98 -6.14
CA ILE A 141 9.92 22.79 -5.21
C ILE A 141 10.89 23.67 -6.01
N ALA A 142 11.58 23.12 -7.00
CA ALA A 142 12.47 23.88 -7.88
C ALA A 142 11.72 25.00 -8.65
N ALA A 143 10.50 24.70 -9.13
CA ALA A 143 9.65 25.69 -9.76
C ALA A 143 9.23 26.81 -8.79
N TRP A 144 9.00 26.51 -7.52
CA TRP A 144 8.70 27.51 -6.49
C TRP A 144 9.90 28.42 -6.23
N LEU A 145 11.12 27.85 -6.18
CA LEU A 145 12.37 28.62 -6.00
C LEU A 145 12.70 29.52 -7.20
N ASN A 146 12.19 29.20 -8.40
CA ASN A 146 12.37 30.01 -9.62
C ASN A 146 11.02 30.58 -10.09
N PRO A 147 10.52 31.69 -9.48
CA PRO A 147 9.18 32.23 -9.77
C PRO A 147 9.00 32.72 -11.21
N LEU A 148 10.09 32.99 -11.95
CA LEU A 148 10.06 33.39 -13.35
C LEU A 148 10.09 32.21 -14.33
N GLY A 149 10.39 31.00 -13.83
CA GLY A 149 10.39 29.77 -14.63
C GLY A 149 9.00 29.17 -14.79
N PRO A 150 8.90 28.08 -15.59
CA PRO A 150 7.64 27.36 -15.75
C PRO A 150 7.15 26.75 -14.42
N SER A 151 5.84 26.59 -14.31
CA SER A 151 5.19 25.88 -13.22
C SER A 151 5.34 24.35 -13.44
N CYS A 152 5.50 23.55 -12.37
CA CYS A 152 5.62 22.09 -12.54
C CYS A 152 4.31 21.48 -13.08
N ARG A 153 3.15 22.08 -12.81
CA ARG A 153 1.87 21.62 -13.36
C ARG A 153 1.84 21.64 -14.90
N SER A 154 2.61 22.52 -15.56
CA SER A 154 2.65 22.58 -17.03
C SER A 154 3.25 21.31 -17.64
N THR A 155 4.31 20.78 -17.05
CA THR A 155 4.92 19.50 -17.41
C THR A 155 3.99 18.34 -17.05
N LEU A 156 3.46 18.35 -15.81
CA LEU A 156 2.55 17.31 -15.34
C LEU A 156 1.29 17.19 -16.20
N HIS A 157 0.70 18.31 -16.62
CA HIS A 157 -0.50 18.27 -17.46
C HIS A 157 -0.26 17.48 -18.77
N THR A 158 0.94 17.57 -19.32
CA THR A 158 1.30 16.89 -20.57
C THR A 158 1.72 15.44 -20.36
N GLU A 159 2.48 15.15 -19.33
CA GLU A 159 3.14 13.85 -19.16
C GLU A 159 2.38 12.89 -18.24
N TRP A 160 1.60 13.41 -17.29
CA TRP A 160 0.98 12.62 -16.25
C TRP A 160 0.09 11.47 -16.76
N PRO A 161 -0.79 11.68 -17.75
CA PRO A 161 -1.61 10.58 -18.29
C PRO A 161 -0.76 9.44 -18.88
N ALA A 162 0.33 9.77 -19.58
CA ALA A 162 1.22 8.76 -20.14
C ALA A 162 2.01 8.00 -19.06
N ARG A 163 2.48 8.71 -18.02
CA ARG A 163 3.12 8.09 -16.86
C ARG A 163 2.20 7.12 -16.14
N LEU A 164 0.93 7.48 -15.92
CA LEU A 164 -0.06 6.59 -15.30
C LEU A 164 -0.38 5.37 -16.18
N ALA A 165 -0.46 5.56 -17.49
CA ALA A 165 -0.68 4.45 -18.42
C ALA A 165 0.49 3.46 -18.45
N ALA A 166 1.74 3.93 -18.30
CA ALA A 166 2.94 3.10 -18.22
C ALA A 166 3.05 2.35 -16.88
N MET A 167 2.66 2.98 -15.78
CA MET A 167 2.64 2.39 -14.44
C MET A 167 1.64 1.23 -14.33
N ALA A 168 0.44 1.38 -14.86
CA ALA A 168 -0.67 0.46 -14.60
C ALA A 168 -0.34 -1.02 -14.86
N PRO A 169 0.26 -1.42 -15.99
CA PRO A 169 0.64 -2.81 -16.24
C PRO A 169 1.70 -3.33 -15.26
N LYS A 170 2.59 -2.48 -14.74
CA LYS A 170 3.61 -2.87 -13.75
C LYS A 170 2.95 -3.24 -12.42
N VAL A 171 1.98 -2.45 -11.97
CA VAL A 171 1.18 -2.76 -10.77
C VAL A 171 0.36 -4.04 -10.96
N GLU A 172 -0.17 -4.31 -12.16
CA GLU A 172 -0.87 -5.56 -12.46
C GLU A 172 0.07 -6.77 -12.34
N VAL A 173 1.31 -6.67 -12.82
CA VAL A 173 2.33 -7.71 -12.64
C VAL A 173 2.58 -7.95 -11.16
N ALA A 174 2.81 -6.90 -10.37
CA ALA A 174 3.04 -7.02 -8.93
C ALA A 174 1.87 -7.72 -8.20
N ILE A 175 0.61 -7.39 -8.54
CA ILE A 175 -0.57 -8.05 -7.98
C ILE A 175 -0.60 -9.54 -8.34
N ASN A 176 -0.32 -9.91 -9.59
CA ASN A 176 -0.32 -11.29 -10.03
C ASN A 176 0.81 -12.10 -9.36
N ASP A 177 1.96 -11.50 -9.13
CA ASP A 177 3.09 -12.10 -8.45
C ASP A 177 2.83 -12.29 -6.95
N VAL A 178 2.20 -11.33 -6.28
CA VAL A 178 1.71 -11.50 -4.90
C VAL A 178 0.72 -12.66 -4.80
N ARG A 179 -0.19 -12.81 -5.77
CA ARG A 179 -1.08 -13.97 -5.83
C ARG A 179 -0.34 -15.29 -6.10
N ALA A 180 0.72 -15.25 -6.92
CA ALA A 180 1.56 -16.43 -7.16
C ALA A 180 2.29 -16.84 -5.88
N ALA A 181 2.84 -15.90 -5.12
CA ALA A 181 3.45 -16.12 -3.81
C ALA A 181 2.47 -16.74 -2.80
N MET A 182 1.23 -16.23 -2.75
CA MET A 182 0.18 -16.80 -1.90
C MET A 182 -0.21 -18.22 -2.33
N ARG A 183 -0.32 -18.49 -3.64
CA ARG A 183 -0.56 -19.87 -4.14
C ARG A 183 0.57 -20.82 -3.79
N GLU A 184 1.82 -20.36 -3.88
CA GLU A 184 2.99 -21.15 -3.47
C GLU A 184 2.94 -21.52 -1.98
N ALA A 185 2.36 -20.65 -1.15
CA ALA A 185 2.11 -20.92 0.27
C ALA A 185 0.83 -21.73 0.53
N GLY A 186 0.12 -22.17 -0.52
CA GLY A 186 -1.07 -23.03 -0.40
C GLY A 186 -2.41 -22.31 -0.32
N TYR A 187 -2.47 -20.99 -0.63
CA TYR A 187 -3.70 -20.20 -0.58
C TYR A 187 -4.38 -20.12 -1.95
N GLY A 188 -5.68 -20.33 -1.99
CA GLY A 188 -6.55 -19.92 -3.08
C GLY A 188 -6.87 -18.42 -3.04
N ASN A 189 -7.30 -17.86 -4.16
CA ASN A 189 -7.64 -16.43 -4.22
C ASN A 189 -8.85 -16.02 -3.32
N GLY A 190 -9.66 -16.99 -2.88
CA GLY A 190 -10.79 -16.78 -1.97
C GLY A 190 -10.44 -16.88 -0.47
N ASP A 191 -9.24 -17.33 -0.14
CA ASP A 191 -8.85 -17.62 1.26
C ASP A 191 -8.43 -16.36 2.02
N TYR A 192 -8.21 -15.25 1.32
CA TYR A 192 -7.81 -13.97 1.88
C TYR A 192 -8.40 -12.78 1.12
N SER A 193 -8.52 -11.65 1.78
CA SER A 193 -8.84 -10.36 1.13
C SER A 193 -7.58 -9.75 0.55
N PHE A 194 -7.55 -9.46 -0.75
CA PHE A 194 -6.48 -8.69 -1.37
C PHE A 194 -7.00 -7.28 -1.69
N ILE A 195 -6.34 -6.27 -1.12
CA ILE A 195 -6.74 -4.86 -1.19
C ILE A 195 -5.62 -4.05 -1.85
N LEU A 196 -5.93 -3.36 -2.94
CA LEU A 196 -5.10 -2.30 -3.51
C LEU A 196 -5.59 -0.96 -2.97
N THR A 197 -4.67 -0.09 -2.52
CA THR A 197 -5.02 1.26 -2.06
C THR A 197 -4.49 2.34 -3.00
N SER A 198 -5.16 3.49 -3.04
CA SER A 198 -4.62 4.70 -3.67
C SER A 198 -3.81 5.53 -2.66
N TYR A 199 -3.37 6.72 -3.09
CA TYR A 199 -2.57 7.65 -2.28
C TYR A 199 -3.39 8.86 -1.87
N ALA A 200 -3.15 9.32 -0.64
CA ALA A 200 -3.71 10.56 -0.14
C ALA A 200 -2.98 11.79 -0.72
N SER A 201 -3.66 12.92 -0.87
CA SER A 201 -3.00 14.16 -1.29
C SER A 201 -2.03 14.65 -0.22
N PRO A 202 -0.76 14.91 -0.55
CA PRO A 202 0.21 15.39 0.43
C PRO A 202 0.11 16.88 0.72
N VAL A 203 -0.34 17.68 -0.24
CA VAL A 203 -0.40 19.15 -0.16
C VAL A 203 -1.76 19.67 -0.63
N THR A 204 -2.06 20.91 -0.28
CA THR A 204 -3.29 21.62 -0.66
C THR A 204 -2.96 23.04 -1.09
N GLU A 205 -3.76 23.64 -1.97
CA GLU A 205 -3.70 25.07 -2.28
C GLU A 205 -4.28 25.97 -1.17
N LYS A 206 -4.91 25.35 -0.16
CA LYS A 206 -5.54 26.05 0.96
C LYS A 206 -4.57 26.41 2.09
N MET A 207 -3.28 26.48 1.77
CA MET A 207 -2.23 26.96 2.69
C MET A 207 -2.16 28.50 2.69
N ASP A 208 -1.37 29.04 3.65
CA ASP A 208 -1.09 30.47 3.70
C ASP A 208 -0.46 30.96 2.38
N LYS A 209 -0.99 32.04 1.82
CA LYS A 209 -0.58 32.52 0.48
C LYS A 209 0.85 33.05 0.43
N VAL A 210 1.40 33.48 1.55
CA VAL A 210 2.72 34.14 1.63
C VAL A 210 3.72 33.29 2.39
N LEU A 211 3.30 32.67 3.49
CA LEU A 211 4.19 32.02 4.44
C LEU A 211 4.31 30.50 4.25
N HIS A 212 3.53 29.88 3.36
CA HIS A 212 3.55 28.41 3.18
C HIS A 212 4.93 27.87 2.87
N GLY A 213 5.73 28.55 2.06
CA GLY A 213 7.10 28.13 1.73
C GLY A 213 8.00 28.08 2.97
N PRO A 214 8.21 29.20 3.70
CA PRO A 214 8.94 29.21 4.97
C PRO A 214 8.36 28.25 6.03
N GLN A 215 7.07 27.96 5.99
CA GLN A 215 6.42 26.99 6.88
C GLN A 215 6.66 25.53 6.50
N GLY A 216 7.44 25.25 5.44
CA GLY A 216 7.82 23.91 5.03
C GLY A 216 7.00 23.34 3.86
N CYS A 217 6.30 24.18 3.09
CA CYS A 217 5.60 23.76 1.87
C CYS A 217 6.02 24.62 0.67
N PRO A 218 7.28 24.54 0.21
CA PRO A 218 7.80 25.38 -0.87
C PRO A 218 7.30 24.86 -2.24
N VAL A 219 6.00 24.97 -2.49
CA VAL A 219 5.35 24.65 -3.77
C VAL A 219 4.42 25.77 -4.16
N ARG A 220 4.24 26.06 -5.44
CA ARG A 220 3.30 27.10 -5.88
C ARG A 220 1.87 26.64 -5.59
N LEU A 221 1.01 27.54 -5.12
CA LEU A 221 -0.39 27.20 -4.81
C LEU A 221 -1.14 26.58 -5.98
N ALA A 222 -0.89 27.09 -7.19
CA ALA A 222 -1.49 26.53 -8.40
C ALA A 222 -0.97 25.12 -8.77
N ASP A 223 0.26 24.79 -8.39
CA ASP A 223 0.82 23.44 -8.55
C ASP A 223 0.24 22.49 -7.50
N ALA A 224 0.09 22.95 -6.26
CA ALA A 224 -0.58 22.22 -5.19
C ALA A 224 -2.07 21.95 -5.52
N GLU A 225 -2.78 22.96 -6.08
CA GLU A 225 -4.15 22.80 -6.57
C GLU A 225 -4.25 21.72 -7.64
N TYR A 226 -3.37 21.77 -8.67
CA TYR A 226 -3.33 20.76 -9.72
C TYR A 226 -3.03 19.36 -9.15
N GLY A 227 -2.07 19.26 -8.25
CA GLY A 227 -1.74 18.00 -7.56
C GLY A 227 -2.98 17.40 -6.89
N ARG A 228 -3.66 18.18 -6.04
CA ARG A 228 -4.81 17.71 -5.27
C ARG A 228 -6.07 17.47 -6.11
N THR A 229 -6.34 18.33 -7.10
CA THR A 229 -7.62 18.28 -7.85
C THR A 229 -7.55 17.50 -9.15
N VAL A 230 -6.35 17.25 -9.68
CA VAL A 230 -6.15 16.59 -10.98
C VAL A 230 -5.23 15.37 -10.86
N ALA A 231 -3.97 15.55 -10.45
CA ALA A 231 -2.97 14.50 -10.52
C ALA A 231 -3.30 13.32 -9.57
N VAL A 232 -3.57 13.58 -8.29
CA VAL A 232 -3.94 12.53 -7.31
C VAL A 232 -5.26 11.84 -7.67
N PRO A 233 -6.33 12.53 -8.09
CA PRO A 233 -7.54 11.89 -8.59
C PRO A 233 -7.33 10.99 -9.82
N GLN A 234 -6.52 11.42 -10.77
CA GLN A 234 -6.17 10.60 -11.95
C GLN A 234 -5.38 9.37 -11.54
N PHE A 235 -4.44 9.50 -10.60
CA PHE A 235 -3.69 8.37 -10.06
C PHE A 235 -4.61 7.36 -9.36
N SER A 236 -5.51 7.82 -8.49
CA SER A 236 -6.52 6.95 -7.87
C SER A 236 -7.37 6.23 -8.91
N THR A 237 -7.78 6.95 -9.97
CA THR A 237 -8.59 6.36 -11.07
C THR A 237 -7.81 5.28 -11.82
N ALA A 238 -6.52 5.48 -12.09
CA ALA A 238 -5.65 4.49 -12.74
C ALA A 238 -5.52 3.23 -11.88
N LEU A 239 -5.25 3.37 -10.58
CA LEU A 239 -5.15 2.25 -9.64
C LEU A 239 -6.50 1.52 -9.46
N ARG A 240 -7.61 2.24 -9.43
CA ARG A 240 -8.95 1.64 -9.43
C ARG A 240 -9.20 0.81 -10.68
N GLY A 241 -8.74 1.28 -11.84
CA GLY A 241 -8.77 0.52 -13.09
C GLY A 241 -7.96 -0.77 -13.00
N VAL A 242 -6.76 -0.72 -12.42
CA VAL A 242 -5.94 -1.91 -12.13
C VAL A 242 -6.67 -2.88 -11.20
N ALA A 243 -7.25 -2.40 -10.12
CA ALA A 243 -8.01 -3.23 -9.18
C ALA A 243 -9.18 -3.95 -9.87
N ALA A 244 -9.92 -3.23 -10.73
CA ALA A 244 -11.03 -3.80 -11.49
C ALA A 244 -10.57 -4.91 -12.45
N ARG A 245 -9.48 -4.69 -13.21
CA ARG A 245 -8.95 -5.70 -14.16
C ARG A 245 -8.37 -6.93 -13.46
N THR A 246 -7.75 -6.73 -12.30
CA THR A 246 -7.17 -7.82 -11.52
C THR A 246 -8.15 -8.48 -10.56
N GLY A 247 -9.34 -7.88 -10.33
CA GLY A 247 -10.35 -8.41 -9.42
C GLY A 247 -9.91 -8.37 -7.95
N VAL A 248 -9.04 -7.42 -7.55
CA VAL A 248 -8.73 -7.15 -6.14
C VAL A 248 -9.67 -6.07 -5.60
N LYS A 249 -9.85 -6.03 -4.28
CA LYS A 249 -10.61 -4.97 -3.63
C LYS A 249 -9.87 -3.63 -3.76
N PHE A 250 -10.62 -2.53 -3.78
CA PHE A 250 -10.03 -1.20 -3.88
C PHE A 250 -10.46 -0.29 -2.72
N LEU A 251 -9.48 0.25 -1.99
CA LEU A 251 -9.73 1.24 -0.93
C LEU A 251 -9.08 2.57 -1.30
N ASP A 252 -9.90 3.57 -1.54
CA ASP A 252 -9.48 4.87 -2.06
C ASP A 252 -9.10 5.83 -0.93
N PHE A 253 -7.82 6.20 -0.87
CA PHE A 253 -7.27 7.17 0.08
C PHE A 253 -7.20 8.59 -0.46
N GLN A 254 -7.59 8.84 -1.72
CA GLN A 254 -7.42 10.13 -2.40
C GLN A 254 -7.79 11.34 -1.52
N ARG A 255 -8.89 11.24 -0.77
CA ARG A 255 -9.42 12.31 0.09
C ARG A 255 -9.17 12.07 1.58
N ALA A 256 -8.40 11.06 1.95
CA ALA A 256 -8.21 10.70 3.35
C ALA A 256 -7.58 11.80 4.20
N THR A 257 -6.75 12.66 3.58
CA THR A 257 -6.09 13.77 4.27
C THR A 257 -6.72 15.13 3.98
N GLU A 258 -7.91 15.18 3.37
CA GLU A 258 -8.55 16.44 2.98
C GLU A 258 -8.75 17.37 4.19
N GLY A 259 -8.21 18.61 4.08
CA GLY A 259 -8.18 19.61 5.14
C GLY A 259 -7.16 19.34 6.26
N ARG A 260 -6.31 18.31 6.07
CA ARG A 260 -5.22 17.90 6.97
C ARG A 260 -3.91 17.63 6.23
N GLU A 261 -3.80 18.11 4.99
CA GLU A 261 -2.58 18.05 4.20
C GLU A 261 -1.49 18.91 4.84
N ALA A 262 -0.26 18.77 4.38
CA ALA A 262 0.85 19.63 4.82
C ALA A 262 0.50 21.10 4.61
N CYS A 263 0.80 21.93 5.60
CA CYS A 263 0.52 23.38 5.67
C CYS A 263 -0.97 23.78 5.62
N SER A 264 -1.90 22.84 5.71
CA SER A 264 -3.34 23.14 5.75
C SER A 264 -3.78 23.82 7.04
N LYS A 265 -2.94 23.83 8.10
CA LYS A 265 -3.23 24.43 9.41
C LYS A 265 -2.43 25.71 9.67
N GLY A 266 -1.93 26.38 8.63
CA GLY A 266 -1.21 27.64 8.74
C GLY A 266 0.13 27.50 9.47
N ALA A 267 0.42 28.36 10.45
CA ALA A 267 1.71 28.41 11.12
C ALA A 267 2.03 27.14 11.95
N PHE A 268 1.01 26.47 12.48
CA PHE A 268 1.17 25.34 13.39
C PHE A 268 0.73 24.02 12.75
N PRO A 269 1.60 22.99 12.69
CA PRO A 269 1.28 21.72 12.03
C PRO A 269 0.35 20.81 12.84
N ALA A 270 -0.07 21.22 14.03
CA ALA A 270 -0.97 20.42 14.86
C ALA A 270 -2.28 20.11 14.13
N GLY A 271 -2.60 18.82 14.02
CA GLY A 271 -3.77 18.34 13.29
C GLY A 271 -3.57 18.16 11.79
N GLU A 272 -2.37 18.37 11.24
CA GLU A 272 -1.98 17.92 9.92
C GLU A 272 -1.69 16.41 9.95
N TRP A 273 -2.01 15.75 8.87
CA TRP A 273 -1.79 14.30 8.69
C TRP A 273 -0.69 14.00 7.67
N GLN A 274 -0.18 15.03 6.99
CA GLN A 274 0.98 14.95 6.10
C GLN A 274 2.12 15.75 6.70
N ARG A 275 3.35 15.21 6.62
CA ARG A 275 4.53 15.95 7.03
C ARG A 275 4.81 17.11 6.08
N ARG A 276 5.24 18.21 6.61
CA ARG A 276 5.88 19.30 5.86
C ARG A 276 7.27 18.87 5.44
N LEU A 277 7.98 19.67 4.66
CA LEU A 277 9.40 19.47 4.39
C LEU A 277 10.13 19.24 5.73
N THR A 278 10.71 18.08 5.90
CA THR A 278 11.33 17.60 7.13
C THR A 278 12.72 17.12 6.82
N VAL A 279 13.71 17.57 7.62
CA VAL A 279 15.08 17.08 7.54
C VAL A 279 15.23 15.91 8.52
N ASP A 280 15.75 14.79 8.02
CA ASP A 280 16.02 13.62 8.83
C ASP A 280 17.49 13.63 9.31
N PRO A 281 17.76 13.84 10.61
CA PRO A 281 19.12 13.85 11.13
C PRO A 281 19.83 12.50 11.02
N GLU A 282 19.11 11.37 11.02
CA GLU A 282 19.69 10.02 10.86
C GLU A 282 20.32 9.82 9.48
N ALA A 283 19.83 10.51 8.46
CA ALA A 283 20.47 10.53 7.15
C ALA A 283 21.91 11.08 7.19
N LEU A 284 22.21 11.97 8.14
CA LEU A 284 23.56 12.50 8.35
C LEU A 284 24.47 11.48 9.09
N VAL A 285 23.88 10.64 9.93
CA VAL A 285 24.61 9.65 10.75
C VAL A 285 24.96 8.42 9.92
N HIS A 286 24.03 7.91 9.13
CA HIS A 286 24.15 6.63 8.43
C HIS A 286 24.53 6.76 6.95
N GLY A 287 24.27 7.92 6.33
CA GLY A 287 24.31 8.03 4.87
C GLY A 287 25.60 8.58 4.28
N GLY A 288 26.49 9.18 5.05
CA GLY A 288 27.63 9.94 4.50
C GLY A 288 27.18 11.13 3.62
N LEU A 289 28.13 11.76 2.92
CA LEU A 289 27.85 12.95 2.08
C LEU A 289 26.98 12.63 0.85
N ASP A 290 27.05 11.42 0.32
CA ASP A 290 26.33 11.02 -0.89
C ASP A 290 24.85 10.72 -0.61
N ALA A 291 24.50 10.33 0.60
CA ALA A 291 23.12 10.05 1.02
C ALA A 291 22.34 11.30 1.46
N ILE A 292 23.02 12.40 1.74
CA ILE A 292 22.42 13.68 2.20
C ILE A 292 21.35 14.18 1.20
N GLY A 293 21.56 13.97 -0.11
CA GLY A 293 20.65 14.50 -1.13
C GLY A 293 19.29 13.79 -1.21
N ILE A 294 19.24 12.47 -0.99
CA ILE A 294 18.05 11.64 -1.25
C ILE A 294 17.32 11.33 0.05
N HIS A 295 18.02 10.94 1.09
CA HIS A 295 17.41 10.48 2.35
C HIS A 295 17.12 11.59 3.34
N LEU A 296 17.84 12.73 3.25
CA LEU A 296 17.68 13.85 4.17
C LEU A 296 16.24 14.38 4.25
N ALA A 297 15.51 14.36 3.14
CA ALA A 297 14.14 14.85 3.07
C ALA A 297 13.11 13.73 2.82
N GLN A 298 13.51 12.48 2.98
CA GLN A 298 12.71 11.30 2.63
C GLN A 298 11.35 11.28 3.35
N GLN A 299 11.29 11.71 4.60
CA GLN A 299 10.04 11.77 5.38
C GLN A 299 9.05 12.86 4.91
N SER A 300 9.50 13.80 4.08
CA SER A 300 8.71 14.96 3.67
C SER A 300 7.50 14.54 2.84
N PHE A 301 6.36 15.19 3.09
CA PHE A 301 5.12 15.00 2.36
C PHE A 301 4.55 13.57 2.42
N HIS A 302 4.95 12.80 3.45
CA HIS A 302 4.40 11.49 3.76
C HIS A 302 3.41 11.55 4.93
N PRO A 303 2.50 10.57 5.03
CA PRO A 303 1.56 10.51 6.15
C PRO A 303 2.30 10.38 7.48
N ASN A 304 1.92 11.16 8.49
CA ASN A 304 2.47 11.07 9.83
C ASN A 304 1.77 9.95 10.66
N ALA A 305 2.18 9.79 11.91
CA ALA A 305 1.64 8.75 12.79
C ALA A 305 0.12 8.86 13.00
N ASP A 306 -0.42 10.07 13.05
CA ASP A 306 -1.85 10.31 13.21
C ASP A 306 -2.62 9.88 11.95
N ALA A 307 -2.09 10.21 10.76
CA ALA A 307 -2.64 9.72 9.50
C ALA A 307 -2.64 8.20 9.43
N HIS A 308 -1.53 7.53 9.79
CA HIS A 308 -1.46 6.09 9.80
C HIS A 308 -2.44 5.45 10.78
N ALA A 309 -2.68 6.05 11.94
CA ALA A 309 -3.71 5.58 12.89
C ALA A 309 -5.11 5.66 12.26
N GLN A 310 -5.42 6.76 11.59
CA GLN A 310 -6.71 6.96 10.93
C GLN A 310 -6.89 6.06 9.68
N LEU A 311 -5.85 5.89 8.87
CA LEU A 311 -5.87 4.97 7.74
C LEU A 311 -6.04 3.52 8.20
N GLY A 312 -5.36 3.10 9.28
CA GLY A 312 -5.53 1.76 9.87
C GLY A 312 -6.96 1.52 10.40
N ARG A 313 -7.60 2.56 10.97
CA ARG A 313 -9.02 2.52 11.34
C ARG A 313 -9.91 2.30 10.11
N CYS A 314 -9.72 3.08 9.05
CA CYS A 314 -10.49 2.95 7.81
C CYS A 314 -10.31 1.57 7.18
N VAL A 315 -9.09 1.04 7.12
CA VAL A 315 -8.80 -0.33 6.66
C VAL A 315 -9.56 -1.35 7.51
N THR A 316 -9.58 -1.19 8.84
CA THR A 316 -10.31 -2.08 9.75
C THR A 316 -11.80 -2.13 9.42
N GLU A 317 -12.42 -0.96 9.24
CA GLU A 317 -13.83 -0.86 8.87
C GLU A 317 -14.09 -1.48 7.49
N PHE A 318 -13.22 -1.19 6.51
CA PHE A 318 -13.34 -1.74 5.16
C PHE A 318 -13.24 -3.27 5.12
N VAL A 319 -12.27 -3.86 5.82
CA VAL A 319 -12.13 -5.32 5.89
C VAL A 319 -13.37 -5.95 6.53
N ARG A 320 -13.87 -5.37 7.62
CA ARG A 320 -15.06 -5.87 8.34
C ARG A 320 -16.35 -5.74 7.54
N SER A 321 -16.46 -4.73 6.68
CA SER A 321 -17.65 -4.54 5.82
C SER A 321 -17.79 -5.61 4.75
N GLY A 322 -16.69 -6.28 4.37
CA GLY A 322 -16.68 -7.22 3.26
C GLY A 322 -16.83 -6.59 1.86
N ALA A 323 -16.99 -5.26 1.76
CA ALA A 323 -17.20 -4.56 0.50
C ALA A 323 -16.06 -4.79 -0.50
N ALA A 324 -16.35 -4.69 -1.80
CA ALA A 324 -15.36 -4.78 -2.87
C ALA A 324 -14.60 -3.46 -3.09
N GLY A 325 -15.18 -2.32 -2.69
CA GLY A 325 -14.59 -1.01 -2.81
C GLY A 325 -15.18 -0.03 -1.80
N ALA A 326 -14.35 0.93 -1.35
CA ALA A 326 -14.77 2.03 -0.49
C ALA A 326 -13.79 3.21 -0.62
N ARG A 327 -14.14 4.34 -0.01
CA ARG A 327 -13.30 5.53 0.13
C ARG A 327 -13.09 5.82 1.61
N CYS A 328 -11.87 6.21 1.99
CA CYS A 328 -11.60 6.74 3.32
C CYS A 328 -11.95 8.22 3.37
N LEU A 329 -12.99 8.58 4.07
CA LEU A 329 -13.46 9.96 4.23
C LEU A 329 -13.56 10.33 5.70
N ALA A 330 -13.26 11.59 6.01
CA ALA A 330 -13.45 12.13 7.36
C ALA A 330 -14.95 12.23 7.68
N GLY A 331 -15.35 11.65 8.79
CA GLY A 331 -16.69 11.78 9.36
C GLY A 331 -16.85 13.06 10.19
N ALA A 332 -18.06 13.29 10.68
CA ALA A 332 -18.38 14.42 11.57
C ALA A 332 -17.64 14.35 12.91
N ASP A 333 -17.21 13.16 13.33
CA ASP A 333 -16.38 12.91 14.52
C ASP A 333 -14.89 13.22 14.30
N GLY A 334 -14.51 13.64 13.08
CA GLY A 334 -13.13 13.94 12.70
C GLY A 334 -12.25 12.72 12.42
N ASN A 335 -12.78 11.51 12.51
CA ASN A 335 -12.09 10.28 12.19
C ASN A 335 -12.32 9.86 10.73
N LEU A 336 -11.43 9.02 10.19
CA LEU A 336 -11.64 8.39 8.89
C LEU A 336 -12.57 7.18 8.99
N HIS A 337 -13.49 7.09 8.05
CA HIS A 337 -14.41 5.97 7.89
C HIS A 337 -14.36 5.41 6.47
N ALA A 338 -14.61 4.10 6.35
CA ALA A 338 -14.77 3.43 5.07
C ALA A 338 -16.20 3.65 4.55
N VAL A 339 -16.33 4.49 3.52
CA VAL A 339 -17.61 4.84 2.88
C VAL A 339 -17.67 4.19 1.50
N ALA A 340 -18.70 3.39 1.25
CA ALA A 340 -18.95 2.70 -0.01
C ALA A 340 -19.24 3.66 -1.19
#